data_666a908a16c8e02d75e5d1bd35c8f79a
#
_entry.id   666a908a16c8e02d75e5d1bd35c8f79a
#
_cell.length_a   1.000
_cell.length_b   1.000
_cell.length_c   1.000
_cell.angle_alpha   90.00
_cell.angle_beta   90.00
_cell.angle_gamma   90.00
#
_symmetry.space_group_name_H-M   'P 1'
#
loop_
_entity.id
_entity.type
_entity.pdbx_description
1 polymer ?
#
loop_
_entity_poly.entity_id
_entity_poly.type
_entity_poly.pdbx_seq_one_letter_code
_entity_poly.pdbx_strand_id
1 'polypeptide(L)'
;MEKFYTNSLVIGAGVVGLAIAKQISAKNRETIILEKETKIGQITSSRNSGVIHAGIYYQSNSLKSKFCVEGNKLLYDYAKKFNVPFINTKKIIVATDESQMEKIFEIKKQATANGVEGLDILNQNQVNQLEPLIKSSGGLRVPSTGIIDQHSLMQSYLGEFENNGGMV
;
A
#
# COMPACT_ATOMS: atom_id res chain seq x y z
N MET A 1 4.85 28.84 30.21
CA MET A 1 4.88 28.08 28.96
C MET A 1 5.38 26.69 29.31
N GLU A 2 4.56 25.69 29.11
CA GLU A 2 4.90 24.30 29.41
C GLU A 2 5.95 23.78 28.42
N LYS A 3 6.95 23.05 28.88
CA LYS A 3 8.03 22.50 28.05
C LYS A 3 7.98 20.99 28.09
N PHE A 4 7.94 20.38 26.92
CA PHE A 4 8.04 18.94 26.75
C PHE A 4 9.42 18.57 26.22
N TYR A 5 9.97 17.48 26.72
CA TYR A 5 11.25 16.92 26.26
C TYR A 5 10.97 15.56 25.63
N THR A 6 11.61 15.25 24.53
CA THR A 6 11.45 13.98 23.82
C THR A 6 12.73 13.58 23.10
N ASN A 7 12.94 12.29 22.90
CA ASN A 7 14.06 11.78 22.12
C ASN A 7 13.83 11.91 20.61
N SER A 8 12.56 11.88 20.19
CA SER A 8 12.18 11.91 18.77
C SER A 8 10.93 12.73 18.56
N LEU A 9 10.96 13.59 17.55
CA LEU A 9 9.83 14.41 17.13
C LEU A 9 9.47 14.05 15.69
N VAL A 10 8.22 13.67 15.45
CA VAL A 10 7.66 13.42 14.12
C VAL A 10 6.69 14.54 13.77
N ILE A 11 6.83 15.12 12.59
CA ILE A 11 5.94 16.21 12.13
C ILE A 11 4.95 15.63 11.12
N GLY A 12 3.67 15.66 11.51
CA GLY A 12 2.54 15.18 10.74
C GLY A 12 2.07 13.79 11.15
N ALA A 13 0.77 13.65 11.47
CA ALA A 13 0.08 12.42 11.84
C ALA A 13 -0.66 11.78 10.64
N GLY A 14 -0.08 11.85 9.44
CA GLY A 14 -0.51 11.04 8.30
C GLY A 14 -0.02 9.61 8.44
N VAL A 15 -0.44 8.71 7.52
CA VAL A 15 -0.10 7.28 7.57
C VAL A 15 1.40 7.02 7.67
N VAL A 16 2.25 7.81 7.00
CA VAL A 16 3.72 7.67 7.04
C VAL A 16 4.26 8.10 8.40
N GLY A 17 3.84 9.27 8.92
CA GLY A 17 4.27 9.76 10.23
C GLY A 17 3.89 8.80 11.36
N LEU A 18 2.65 8.30 11.35
CA LEU A 18 2.18 7.30 12.31
C LEU A 18 2.97 5.99 12.23
N ALA A 19 3.25 5.49 11.01
CA ALA A 19 4.04 4.28 10.84
C ALA A 19 5.48 4.43 11.37
N ILE A 20 6.11 5.59 11.14
CA ILE A 20 7.46 5.90 11.63
C ILE A 20 7.46 6.04 13.15
N ALA A 21 6.55 6.84 13.70
CA ALA A 21 6.46 7.10 15.13
C ALA A 21 6.21 5.80 15.92
N LYS A 22 5.29 4.96 15.44
CA LYS A 22 5.06 3.62 15.99
C LYS A 22 6.34 2.79 16.06
N GLN A 23 7.14 2.79 14.98
CA GLN A 23 8.39 2.02 14.92
C GLN A 23 9.49 2.58 15.85
N ILE A 24 9.53 3.89 16.03
CA ILE A 24 10.49 4.53 16.92
C ILE A 24 10.12 4.25 18.40
N SER A 25 8.84 4.45 18.77
CA SER A 25 8.35 4.23 20.13
C SER A 25 8.47 2.76 20.57
N ALA A 26 8.29 1.81 19.65
CA ALA A 26 8.48 0.38 19.92
C ALA A 26 9.92 0.01 20.35
N LYS A 27 10.90 0.92 20.16
CA LYS A 27 12.29 0.79 20.61
C LYS A 27 12.54 1.49 21.96
N ASN A 28 11.51 1.70 22.76
CA ASN A 28 11.55 2.42 24.06
C ASN A 28 12.13 3.84 23.93
N ARG A 29 11.83 4.54 22.85
CA ARG A 29 12.21 5.94 22.65
C ARG A 29 10.98 6.81 22.86
N GLU A 30 11.08 7.75 23.80
CA GLU A 30 10.07 8.80 23.94
C GLU A 30 9.89 9.53 22.62
N THR A 31 8.68 9.52 22.09
CA THR A 31 8.37 10.05 20.77
C THR A 31 7.09 10.88 20.82
N ILE A 32 7.15 12.07 20.26
CA ILE A 32 6.00 12.97 20.11
C ILE A 32 5.72 13.16 18.63
N ILE A 33 4.43 13.15 18.25
CA ILE A 33 3.98 13.59 16.94
C ILE A 33 3.35 14.97 17.08
N LEU A 34 3.72 15.90 16.21
CA LEU A 34 3.03 17.18 16.05
C LEU A 34 2.15 17.15 14.80
N GLU A 35 0.84 17.35 14.97
CA GLU A 35 -0.13 17.48 13.88
C GLU A 35 -0.79 18.84 13.95
N LYS A 36 -0.89 19.53 12.80
CA LYS A 36 -1.53 20.85 12.73
C LYS A 36 -3.05 20.80 12.64
N GLU A 37 -3.58 19.68 12.13
CA GLU A 37 -5.00 19.44 12.01
C GLU A 37 -5.59 18.92 13.34
N THR A 38 -6.88 18.97 13.49
CA THR A 38 -7.58 18.56 14.73
C THR A 38 -7.64 17.03 14.90
N LYS A 39 -7.34 16.27 13.86
CA LYS A 39 -7.33 14.79 13.86
C LYS A 39 -6.22 14.26 12.96
N ILE A 40 -5.82 13.02 13.20
CA ILE A 40 -4.86 12.33 12.34
C ILE A 40 -5.38 12.15 10.92
N GLY A 41 -4.49 12.12 9.94
CA GLY A 41 -4.77 11.69 8.57
C GLY A 41 -5.70 12.57 7.74
N GLN A 42 -6.02 13.78 8.15
CA GLN A 42 -7.06 14.63 7.51
C GLN A 42 -6.70 15.13 6.10
N ILE A 43 -5.45 15.04 5.70
CA ILE A 43 -5.01 15.54 4.38
C ILE A 43 -4.92 14.36 3.38
N THR A 44 -3.76 14.11 2.80
CA THR A 44 -3.55 13.12 1.73
C THR A 44 -3.90 11.68 2.15
N SER A 45 -3.64 11.33 3.41
CA SER A 45 -3.82 9.96 3.90
C SER A 45 -5.28 9.49 3.97
N SER A 46 -6.25 10.41 4.01
CA SER A 46 -7.69 10.11 3.94
C SER A 46 -8.32 10.38 2.57
N ARG A 47 -7.54 10.90 1.62
CA ARG A 47 -8.03 11.33 0.30
C ARG A 47 -7.38 10.54 -0.82
N ASN A 48 -7.47 9.21 -0.72
CA ASN A 48 -6.95 8.26 -1.70
C ASN A 48 -7.89 7.06 -1.82
N SER A 49 -7.63 6.18 -2.77
CA SER A 49 -8.48 5.02 -3.05
C SER A 49 -8.21 3.79 -2.18
N GLY A 50 -7.29 3.87 -1.22
CA GLY A 50 -6.92 2.75 -0.35
C GLY A 50 -6.28 1.55 -1.08
N VAL A 51 -5.75 1.73 -2.27
CA VAL A 51 -5.19 0.62 -3.07
C VAL A 51 -3.88 0.14 -2.46
N ILE A 52 -3.81 -1.17 -2.19
CA ILE A 52 -2.56 -1.89 -1.92
C ILE A 52 -1.90 -2.20 -3.26
N HIS A 53 -0.93 -1.36 -3.67
CA HIS A 53 -0.25 -1.50 -4.95
C HIS A 53 0.73 -2.69 -4.95
N ALA A 54 0.84 -3.37 -6.11
CA ALA A 54 1.74 -4.51 -6.29
C ALA A 54 3.16 -4.13 -6.75
N GLY A 55 3.39 -2.89 -7.23
CA GLY A 55 4.71 -2.45 -7.69
C GLY A 55 5.03 -2.72 -9.17
N ILE A 56 4.01 -2.99 -9.99
CA ILE A 56 4.17 -3.47 -11.38
C ILE A 56 4.75 -2.46 -12.38
N TYR A 57 4.53 -1.15 -12.16
CA TYR A 57 4.86 -0.11 -13.15
C TYR A 57 6.16 0.65 -12.85
N TYR A 58 6.75 0.45 -11.68
CA TYR A 58 7.89 1.27 -11.28
C TYR A 58 9.17 0.81 -11.95
N GLN A 59 10.04 1.79 -12.24
CA GLN A 59 11.36 1.51 -12.80
C GLN A 59 12.11 0.54 -11.90
N SER A 60 12.67 -0.52 -12.47
CA SER A 60 13.43 -1.52 -11.74
C SER A 60 14.62 -0.89 -11.02
N ASN A 61 14.95 -1.42 -9.85
CA ASN A 61 16.00 -0.92 -8.95
C ASN A 61 15.75 0.48 -8.34
N SER A 62 14.55 1.07 -8.53
CA SER A 62 14.19 2.28 -7.81
C SER A 62 13.75 1.95 -6.37
N LEU A 63 13.93 2.90 -5.44
CA LEU A 63 13.39 2.77 -4.08
C LEU A 63 11.87 2.55 -4.11
N LYS A 64 11.19 3.15 -5.09
CA LYS A 64 9.74 3.03 -5.25
C LYS A 64 9.32 1.61 -5.63
N SER A 65 10.04 0.92 -6.53
CA SER A 65 9.76 -0.49 -6.86
C SER A 65 10.03 -1.40 -5.66
N LYS A 66 11.19 -1.24 -5.01
CA LYS A 66 11.59 -2.01 -3.85
C LYS A 66 10.57 -1.89 -2.72
N PHE A 67 10.31 -0.67 -2.25
CA PHE A 67 9.42 -0.46 -1.10
C PHE A 67 7.95 -0.75 -1.41
N CYS A 68 7.51 -0.65 -2.67
CA CYS A 68 6.15 -1.03 -3.02
C CYS A 68 5.95 -2.55 -2.93
N VAL A 69 6.89 -3.36 -3.43
CA VAL A 69 6.81 -4.83 -3.37
C VAL A 69 6.94 -5.33 -1.94
N GLU A 70 7.96 -4.85 -1.19
CA GLU A 70 8.15 -5.20 0.22
C GLU A 70 6.95 -4.74 1.07
N GLY A 71 6.52 -3.50 0.89
CA GLY A 71 5.40 -2.90 1.62
C GLY A 71 4.06 -3.58 1.34
N ASN A 72 3.84 -4.11 0.14
CA ASN A 72 2.65 -4.89 -0.18
C ASN A 72 2.52 -6.11 0.75
N LYS A 73 3.58 -6.92 0.87
CA LYS A 73 3.61 -8.10 1.76
C LYS A 73 3.42 -7.70 3.22
N LEU A 74 4.21 -6.72 3.68
CA LEU A 74 4.15 -6.23 5.06
C LEU A 74 2.77 -5.66 5.43
N LEU A 75 2.11 -4.99 4.49
CA LEU A 75 0.80 -4.38 4.75
C LEU A 75 -0.30 -5.44 4.90
N TYR A 76 -0.29 -6.49 4.08
CA TYR A 76 -1.22 -7.62 4.24
C TYR A 76 -0.99 -8.36 5.56
N ASP A 77 0.27 -8.60 5.93
CA ASP A 77 0.61 -9.28 7.20
C ASP A 77 0.20 -8.43 8.40
N TYR A 78 0.46 -7.13 8.34
CA TYR A 78 0.03 -6.18 9.36
C TYR A 78 -1.49 -6.14 9.49
N ALA A 79 -2.21 -6.00 8.37
CA ALA A 79 -3.66 -5.92 8.35
C ALA A 79 -4.32 -7.17 8.96
N LYS A 80 -3.80 -8.36 8.65
CA LYS A 80 -4.24 -9.62 9.26
C LYS A 80 -3.98 -9.64 10.77
N LYS A 81 -2.76 -9.28 11.18
CA LYS A 81 -2.34 -9.31 12.59
C LYS A 81 -3.16 -8.38 13.47
N PHE A 82 -3.52 -7.21 12.97
CA PHE A 82 -4.21 -6.16 13.74
C PHE A 82 -5.66 -5.97 13.36
N ASN A 83 -6.24 -6.92 12.60
CA ASN A 83 -7.65 -6.89 12.16
C ASN A 83 -8.04 -5.60 11.43
N VAL A 84 -7.11 -5.01 10.66
CA VAL A 84 -7.43 -3.88 9.79
C VAL A 84 -8.19 -4.41 8.57
N PRO A 85 -9.38 -3.87 8.24
CA PRO A 85 -10.18 -4.36 7.11
C PRO A 85 -9.44 -4.19 5.78
N PHE A 86 -9.37 -5.27 4.99
CA PHE A 86 -8.83 -5.26 3.64
C PHE A 86 -9.52 -6.30 2.76
N ILE A 87 -9.44 -6.11 1.46
CA ILE A 87 -9.90 -7.08 0.45
C ILE A 87 -8.79 -7.27 -0.58
N ASN A 88 -8.38 -8.50 -0.82
CA ASN A 88 -7.51 -8.83 -1.95
C ASN A 88 -8.36 -8.92 -3.22
N THR A 89 -8.62 -7.77 -3.85
CA THR A 89 -9.44 -7.65 -5.06
C THR A 89 -8.78 -8.24 -6.29
N LYS A 90 -7.44 -8.39 -6.26
CA LYS A 90 -6.61 -8.62 -7.44
C LYS A 90 -6.71 -7.43 -8.41
N LYS A 91 -6.08 -7.54 -9.59
CA LYS A 91 -6.21 -6.57 -10.68
C LYS A 91 -6.01 -7.31 -11.99
N ILE A 92 -6.75 -6.89 -13.02
CA ILE A 92 -6.50 -7.27 -14.40
C ILE A 92 -6.13 -6.02 -15.19
N ILE A 93 -5.04 -6.08 -15.95
CA ILE A 93 -4.66 -5.08 -16.94
C ILE A 93 -5.01 -5.68 -18.29
N VAL A 94 -5.88 -5.05 -19.04
CA VAL A 94 -6.39 -5.59 -20.29
C VAL A 94 -5.79 -4.90 -21.51
N ALA A 95 -5.57 -5.67 -22.57
CA ALA A 95 -5.35 -5.20 -23.93
C ALA A 95 -6.70 -5.15 -24.62
N THR A 96 -7.15 -4.00 -25.08
CA THR A 96 -8.44 -3.84 -25.77
C THR A 96 -8.38 -4.29 -27.23
N ASP A 97 -7.19 -4.40 -27.79
CA ASP A 97 -6.89 -4.93 -29.13
C ASP A 97 -5.55 -5.70 -29.11
N GLU A 98 -5.30 -6.47 -30.17
CA GLU A 98 -4.12 -7.33 -30.28
C GLU A 98 -2.79 -6.55 -30.27
N SER A 99 -2.76 -5.33 -30.80
CA SER A 99 -1.55 -4.51 -30.86
C SER A 99 -1.03 -4.11 -29.46
N GLN A 100 -1.90 -4.12 -28.44
CA GLN A 100 -1.55 -3.79 -27.06
C GLN A 100 -0.99 -4.99 -26.29
N MET A 101 -1.05 -6.21 -26.83
CA MET A 101 -0.56 -7.40 -26.13
C MET A 101 0.96 -7.34 -25.88
N GLU A 102 1.73 -6.74 -26.81
CA GLU A 102 3.16 -6.53 -26.59
C GLU A 102 3.42 -5.71 -25.31
N LYS A 103 2.62 -4.66 -25.09
CA LYS A 103 2.71 -3.85 -23.85
C LYS A 103 2.36 -4.64 -22.60
N ILE A 104 1.43 -5.56 -22.67
CA ILE A 104 1.11 -6.47 -21.55
C ILE A 104 2.32 -7.35 -21.19
N PHE A 105 3.02 -7.89 -22.18
CA PHE A 105 4.24 -8.69 -21.95
C PHE A 105 5.38 -7.84 -21.38
N GLU A 106 5.58 -6.60 -21.84
CA GLU A 106 6.55 -5.67 -21.25
C GLU A 106 6.26 -5.38 -19.77
N ILE A 107 5.00 -5.09 -19.44
CA ILE A 107 4.56 -4.84 -18.04
C ILE A 107 4.85 -6.07 -17.19
N LYS A 108 4.51 -7.28 -17.67
CA LYS A 108 4.82 -8.52 -16.95
C LYS A 108 6.32 -8.68 -16.71
N LYS A 109 7.14 -8.47 -17.75
CA LYS A 109 8.62 -8.57 -17.65
C LYS A 109 9.16 -7.60 -16.60
N GLN A 110 8.72 -6.34 -16.62
CA GLN A 110 9.12 -5.34 -15.64
C GLN A 110 8.66 -5.68 -14.23
N ALA A 111 7.42 -6.09 -14.06
CA ALA A 111 6.85 -6.45 -12.77
C ALA A 111 7.59 -7.66 -12.16
N THR A 112 7.92 -8.67 -12.98
CA THR A 112 8.73 -9.82 -12.55
C THR A 112 10.13 -9.39 -12.13
N ALA A 113 10.77 -8.49 -12.87
CA ALA A 113 12.08 -7.92 -12.51
C ALA A 113 12.04 -7.11 -11.18
N ASN A 114 10.88 -6.54 -10.84
CA ASN A 114 10.64 -5.86 -9.57
C ASN A 114 10.36 -6.82 -8.40
N GLY A 115 10.23 -8.13 -8.65
CA GLY A 115 9.92 -9.14 -7.64
C GLY A 115 8.42 -9.34 -7.37
N VAL A 116 7.55 -8.91 -8.28
CA VAL A 116 6.11 -9.19 -8.19
C VAL A 116 5.85 -10.63 -8.63
N GLU A 117 5.22 -11.41 -7.77
CA GLU A 117 4.97 -12.85 -7.98
C GLU A 117 3.54 -13.15 -8.44
N GLY A 118 3.32 -14.33 -9.03
CA GLY A 118 1.99 -14.84 -9.38
C GLY A 118 1.33 -14.13 -10.56
N LEU A 119 2.11 -13.51 -11.44
CA LEU A 119 1.63 -12.80 -12.62
C LEU A 119 1.26 -13.77 -13.74
N ASP A 120 0.01 -13.74 -14.21
CA ASP A 120 -0.50 -14.60 -15.27
C ASP A 120 -0.93 -13.79 -16.49
N ILE A 121 -0.46 -14.18 -17.67
CA ILE A 121 -1.03 -13.73 -18.94
C ILE A 121 -2.35 -14.46 -19.15
N LEU A 122 -3.39 -13.71 -19.41
CA LEU A 122 -4.72 -14.21 -19.69
C LEU A 122 -5.04 -14.04 -21.18
N ASN A 123 -5.63 -15.06 -21.80
CA ASN A 123 -6.26 -14.91 -23.11
C ASN A 123 -7.66 -14.25 -22.98
N GLN A 124 -8.27 -13.92 -24.12
CA GLN A 124 -9.58 -13.29 -24.18
C GLN A 124 -10.65 -14.06 -23.39
N ASN A 125 -10.71 -15.38 -23.54
CA ASN A 125 -11.72 -16.19 -22.85
C ASN A 125 -11.54 -16.15 -21.34
N GLN A 126 -10.30 -16.18 -20.86
CA GLN A 126 -9.99 -16.09 -19.44
C GLN A 126 -10.33 -14.70 -18.84
N VAL A 127 -10.09 -13.62 -19.60
CA VAL A 127 -10.53 -12.28 -19.19
C VAL A 127 -12.06 -12.23 -19.13
N ASN A 128 -12.76 -12.72 -20.14
CA ASN A 128 -14.23 -12.74 -20.18
C ASN A 128 -14.87 -13.57 -19.06
N GLN A 129 -14.21 -14.64 -18.61
CA GLN A 129 -14.68 -15.42 -17.46
C GLN A 129 -14.57 -14.64 -16.13
N LEU A 130 -13.58 -13.78 -15.99
CA LEU A 130 -13.37 -12.96 -14.80
C LEU A 130 -14.19 -11.67 -14.84
N GLU A 131 -14.28 -11.05 -16.00
CA GLU A 131 -14.92 -9.75 -16.23
C GLU A 131 -15.75 -9.79 -17.53
N PRO A 132 -16.97 -10.34 -17.49
CA PRO A 132 -17.77 -10.61 -18.71
C PRO A 132 -18.12 -9.39 -19.55
N LEU A 133 -18.13 -8.19 -18.95
CA LEU A 133 -18.47 -6.94 -19.62
C LEU A 133 -17.26 -6.27 -20.32
N ILE A 134 -16.05 -6.79 -20.10
CA ILE A 134 -14.84 -6.20 -20.67
C ILE A 134 -14.51 -6.87 -22.00
N LYS A 135 -14.47 -6.06 -23.07
CA LYS A 135 -13.93 -6.49 -24.37
C LYS A 135 -12.41 -6.37 -24.34
N SER A 136 -11.71 -7.47 -24.62
CA SER A 136 -10.24 -7.51 -24.64
C SER A 136 -9.73 -8.57 -25.60
N SER A 137 -8.49 -8.42 -26.04
CA SER A 137 -7.71 -9.47 -26.72
C SER A 137 -6.94 -10.36 -25.73
N GLY A 138 -6.81 -9.91 -24.49
CA GLY A 138 -6.12 -10.60 -23.41
C GLY A 138 -5.76 -9.65 -22.29
N GLY A 139 -4.93 -10.10 -21.35
CA GLY A 139 -4.54 -9.25 -20.21
C GLY A 139 -3.48 -9.86 -19.31
N LEU A 140 -3.16 -9.14 -18.25
CA LEU A 140 -2.27 -9.54 -17.17
C LEU A 140 -3.03 -9.54 -15.85
N ARG A 141 -3.11 -10.68 -15.19
CA ARG A 141 -3.61 -10.80 -13.81
C ARG A 141 -2.50 -10.50 -12.81
N VAL A 142 -2.80 -9.62 -11.87
CA VAL A 142 -1.92 -9.21 -10.76
C VAL A 142 -2.59 -9.60 -9.45
N PRO A 143 -2.21 -10.70 -8.81
CA PRO A 143 -2.92 -11.27 -7.66
C PRO A 143 -2.70 -10.52 -6.35
N SER A 144 -1.61 -9.75 -6.22
CA SER A 144 -1.23 -9.08 -4.97
C SER A 144 -1.83 -7.67 -4.80
N THR A 145 -2.60 -7.18 -5.78
CA THR A 145 -3.32 -5.90 -5.64
C THR A 145 -4.56 -6.08 -4.77
N GLY A 146 -4.82 -5.13 -3.88
CA GLY A 146 -6.02 -5.10 -3.05
C GLY A 146 -6.42 -3.71 -2.64
N ILE A 147 -7.36 -3.61 -1.72
CA ILE A 147 -7.79 -2.38 -1.08
C ILE A 147 -7.77 -2.57 0.44
N ILE A 148 -7.49 -1.50 1.17
CA ILE A 148 -7.43 -1.47 2.63
C ILE A 148 -8.21 -0.27 3.15
N ASP A 149 -8.85 -0.41 4.30
CA ASP A 149 -9.36 0.72 5.04
C ASP A 149 -8.20 1.52 5.63
N GLN A 150 -7.85 2.62 4.93
CA GLN A 150 -6.74 3.47 5.35
C GLN A 150 -7.00 4.18 6.67
N HIS A 151 -8.26 4.43 7.02
CA HIS A 151 -8.60 5.05 8.29
C HIS A 151 -8.35 4.09 9.45
N SER A 152 -8.86 2.87 9.35
CA SER A 152 -8.60 1.80 10.33
C SER A 152 -7.11 1.48 10.45
N LEU A 153 -6.35 1.54 9.33
CA LEU A 153 -4.90 1.36 9.34
C LEU A 153 -4.21 2.45 10.18
N MET A 154 -4.57 3.72 9.98
CA MET A 154 -4.00 4.83 10.74
C MET A 154 -4.37 4.76 12.22
N GLN A 155 -5.61 4.40 12.55
CA GLN A 155 -6.04 4.19 13.94
C GLN A 155 -5.27 3.04 14.61
N SER A 156 -5.01 1.96 13.89
CA SER A 156 -4.20 0.85 14.40
C SER A 156 -2.75 1.29 14.67
N TYR A 157 -2.14 2.08 13.78
CA TYR A 157 -0.81 2.63 14.00
C TYR A 157 -0.76 3.59 15.19
N LEU A 158 -1.78 4.45 15.34
CA LEU A 158 -1.92 5.35 16.48
C LEU A 158 -2.02 4.56 17.79
N GLY A 159 -2.89 3.57 17.86
CA GLY A 159 -3.06 2.74 19.06
C GLY A 159 -1.77 2.03 19.49
N GLU A 160 -1.01 1.46 18.54
CA GLU A 160 0.30 0.88 18.87
C GLU A 160 1.31 1.95 19.34
N PHE A 161 1.28 3.15 18.74
CA PHE A 161 2.14 4.25 19.12
C PHE A 161 1.86 4.73 20.56
N GLU A 162 0.58 4.95 20.89
CA GLU A 162 0.12 5.37 22.22
C GLU A 162 0.37 4.28 23.27
N ASN A 163 0.16 3.01 22.95
CA ASN A 163 0.47 1.88 23.83
C ASN A 163 1.97 1.78 24.18
N ASN A 164 2.84 2.32 23.33
CA ASN A 164 4.27 2.44 23.59
C ASN A 164 4.64 3.77 24.28
N GLY A 165 3.67 4.51 24.83
CA GLY A 165 3.88 5.78 25.52
C GLY A 165 4.08 6.99 24.60
N GLY A 166 3.77 6.88 23.32
CA GLY A 166 3.80 8.01 22.39
C GLY A 166 2.63 8.98 22.59
N MET A 167 2.82 10.22 22.17
CA MET A 167 1.83 11.30 22.32
C MET A 167 1.69 12.07 21.00
N VAL A 168 0.44 12.41 20.61
CA VAL A 168 0.10 13.27 19.48
C VAL A 168 -0.41 14.61 19.97
#